data_9ae1a0b426d398e77e61b33b58900217
#
_entry.id   9ae1a0b426d398e77e61b33b58900217
#
_cell.length_a   1.000
_cell.length_b   1.000
_cell.length_c   1.000
_cell.angle_alpha   90.00
_cell.angle_beta   90.00
_cell.angle_gamma   90.00
#
_symmetry.space_group_name_H-M   'P 1'
#
loop_
_entity.id
_entity.type
_entity.pdbx_description
1 polymer ?
#
loop_
_entity_poly.entity_id
_entity_poly.type
_entity_poly.pdbx_seq_one_letter_code
_entity_poly.pdbx_strand_id
1 'polypeptide(L)'
;MKKIILTAVAVFGFAFANAQEQTSKGKWLIEANTGFGNAVGTTSFGLTSSDGDTEWNIGAEGGYFVADNLAVKLGLGYGDDSFDSYFSYKVGAKYYVVNKIPLEVSYNGVSVKGLDENPSYLGLQGGYALFLGKNVSIEPGLRYNLSLNDDYYKSSLQFNIGFALHF
;
A
#
# COMPACT_ATOMS: atom_id res chain seq x y z
N MET A 1 3.98 -20.24 -27.80
CA MET A 1 4.14 -18.79 -27.66
C MET A 1 2.89 -17.99 -28.06
N LYS A 2 2.33 -18.16 -29.28
CA LYS A 2 1.11 -17.42 -29.72
C LYS A 2 -0.11 -17.63 -28.80
N LYS A 3 -0.33 -18.83 -28.27
CA LYS A 3 -1.47 -19.15 -27.36
C LYS A 3 -1.31 -18.45 -26.00
N ILE A 4 -0.09 -18.34 -25.48
CA ILE A 4 0.21 -17.64 -24.21
C ILE A 4 -0.04 -16.13 -24.36
N ILE A 5 0.36 -15.57 -25.48
CA ILE A 5 0.12 -14.14 -25.80
C ILE A 5 -1.38 -13.88 -25.95
N LEU A 6 -2.13 -14.77 -26.62
CA LEU A 6 -3.59 -14.62 -26.75
C LEU A 6 -4.30 -14.74 -25.40
N THR A 7 -3.86 -15.66 -24.54
CA THR A 7 -4.42 -15.81 -23.18
C THR A 7 -4.10 -14.58 -22.33
N ALA A 8 -2.89 -14.06 -22.40
CA ALA A 8 -2.51 -12.82 -21.72
C ALA A 8 -3.36 -11.63 -22.21
N VAL A 9 -3.51 -11.48 -23.54
CA VAL A 9 -4.34 -10.40 -24.12
C VAL A 9 -5.82 -10.57 -23.74
N ALA A 10 -6.35 -11.78 -23.66
CA ALA A 10 -7.72 -12.03 -23.22
C ALA A 10 -7.90 -11.69 -21.73
N VAL A 11 -6.99 -12.13 -20.86
CA VAL A 11 -7.01 -11.80 -19.43
C VAL A 11 -6.91 -10.29 -19.23
N PHE A 12 -6.02 -9.60 -19.93
CA PHE A 12 -5.94 -8.15 -19.92
C PHE A 12 -7.22 -7.49 -20.46
N GLY A 13 -7.82 -8.03 -21.53
CA GLY A 13 -9.05 -7.50 -22.12
C GLY A 13 -10.25 -7.55 -21.18
N PHE A 14 -10.46 -8.66 -20.45
CA PHE A 14 -11.52 -8.78 -19.45
C PHE A 14 -11.29 -7.87 -18.23
N ALA A 15 -10.04 -7.61 -17.84
CA ALA A 15 -9.73 -6.66 -16.79
C ALA A 15 -10.08 -5.22 -17.16
N PHE A 16 -10.17 -4.85 -18.45
CA PHE A 16 -10.53 -3.49 -18.89
C PHE A 16 -12.02 -3.16 -18.70
N ALA A 17 -12.92 -4.14 -18.77
CA ALA A 17 -14.35 -3.90 -18.73
C ALA A 17 -14.91 -3.62 -17.32
N ASN A 18 -14.20 -4.02 -16.27
CA ASN A 18 -14.71 -3.97 -14.89
C ASN A 18 -14.08 -2.86 -14.02
N ALA A 19 -12.99 -2.22 -14.45
CA ALA A 19 -12.23 -1.28 -13.61
C ALA A 19 -12.94 0.07 -13.38
N GLN A 20 -13.91 0.42 -14.20
CA GLN A 20 -14.52 1.75 -14.20
C GLN A 20 -15.54 1.95 -13.07
N GLU A 21 -16.16 0.86 -12.60
CA GLU A 21 -17.19 0.90 -11.57
C GLU A 21 -16.60 0.85 -10.14
N GLN A 22 -15.40 0.29 -10.00
CA GLN A 22 -14.78 0.01 -8.71
C GLN A 22 -14.10 1.22 -8.07
N THR A 23 -13.69 2.18 -8.86
CA THR A 23 -13.01 3.41 -8.44
C THR A 23 -13.90 4.65 -8.56
N SER A 24 -15.23 4.45 -8.70
CA SER A 24 -16.19 5.55 -8.83
C SER A 24 -16.36 6.30 -7.51
N LYS A 25 -16.68 7.57 -7.61
CA LYS A 25 -17.05 8.42 -6.48
C LYS A 25 -18.10 7.76 -5.59
N GLY A 26 -17.90 7.82 -4.27
CA GLY A 26 -18.82 7.25 -3.27
C GLY A 26 -18.49 5.83 -2.86
N LYS A 27 -17.56 5.17 -3.54
CA LYS A 27 -17.08 3.84 -3.18
C LYS A 27 -16.08 3.88 -2.02
N TRP A 28 -15.98 2.76 -1.32
CA TRP A 28 -15.01 2.54 -0.27
C TRP A 28 -13.88 1.62 -0.73
N LEU A 29 -12.71 1.81 -0.16
CA LEU A 29 -11.53 1.00 -0.37
C LEU A 29 -11.04 0.50 0.98
N ILE A 30 -10.79 -0.80 1.10
CA ILE A 30 -10.00 -1.37 2.21
C ILE A 30 -8.79 -2.02 1.59
N GLU A 31 -7.61 -1.68 2.09
CA GLU A 31 -6.35 -2.12 1.52
C GLU A 31 -5.38 -2.60 2.62
N ALA A 32 -4.66 -3.66 2.32
CA ALA A 32 -3.50 -4.10 3.07
C ALA A 32 -2.32 -4.22 2.10
N ASN A 33 -1.19 -3.64 2.47
CA ASN A 33 0.02 -3.67 1.67
C ASN A 33 1.07 -4.58 2.31
N THR A 34 1.71 -5.42 1.51
CA THR A 34 2.92 -6.14 1.93
C THR A 34 4.12 -5.43 1.31
N GLY A 35 5.04 -4.94 2.13
CA GLY A 35 6.29 -4.34 1.66
C GLY A 35 7.43 -5.33 1.76
N PHE A 36 8.31 -5.33 0.75
CA PHE A 36 9.56 -6.06 0.75
C PHE A 36 10.73 -5.08 0.88
N GLY A 37 11.70 -5.41 1.71
CA GLY A 37 12.82 -4.53 2.06
C GLY A 37 12.54 -3.73 3.33
N ASN A 38 13.16 -2.58 3.48
CA ASN A 38 12.92 -1.69 4.61
C ASN A 38 11.51 -1.06 4.46
N ALA A 39 10.50 -1.81 4.86
CA ALA A 39 9.09 -1.41 4.81
C ALA A 39 8.80 -0.44 5.97
N VAL A 40 9.11 0.83 5.76
CA VAL A 40 8.91 1.85 6.77
C VAL A 40 7.51 2.45 6.62
N GLY A 41 6.78 2.49 7.75
CA GLY A 41 5.49 3.19 7.83
C GLY A 41 4.40 2.62 6.93
N THR A 42 4.41 1.32 6.65
CA THR A 42 3.37 0.65 5.88
C THR A 42 2.36 -0.01 6.79
N THR A 43 1.11 0.07 6.36
CA THR A 43 0.00 -0.70 6.89
C THR A 43 0.03 -2.09 6.25
N SER A 44 1.01 -2.87 6.64
CA SER A 44 1.23 -4.22 6.13
C SER A 44 0.95 -5.26 7.21
N PHE A 45 0.99 -6.51 6.84
CA PHE A 45 1.08 -7.60 7.79
C PHE A 45 2.35 -8.39 7.53
N GLY A 46 3.01 -8.80 8.58
CA GLY A 46 4.24 -9.58 8.51
C GLY A 46 4.46 -10.38 9.78
N LEU A 47 5.16 -11.47 9.65
CA LEU A 47 5.64 -12.28 10.74
C LEU A 47 6.99 -12.85 10.31
N THR A 48 8.03 -12.56 11.07
CA THR A 48 9.37 -13.06 10.86
C THR A 48 9.90 -13.61 12.17
N SER A 49 10.50 -14.80 12.15
CA SER A 49 11.15 -15.36 13.31
C SER A 49 12.55 -15.84 12.90
N SER A 50 13.57 -15.35 13.60
CA SER A 50 14.97 -15.68 13.36
C SER A 50 15.73 -15.67 14.68
N ASP A 51 16.56 -16.70 14.91
CA ASP A 51 17.48 -16.82 16.06
C ASP A 51 16.82 -16.66 17.45
N GLY A 52 15.51 -16.93 17.56
CA GLY A 52 14.75 -16.84 18.81
C GLY A 52 13.97 -15.53 18.97
N ASP A 53 14.19 -14.55 18.11
CA ASP A 53 13.42 -13.30 18.06
C ASP A 53 12.24 -13.44 17.11
N THR A 54 11.13 -12.81 17.45
CA THR A 54 9.92 -12.80 16.62
C THR A 54 9.45 -11.37 16.41
N GLU A 55 9.49 -10.95 15.16
CA GLU A 55 8.95 -9.66 14.72
C GLU A 55 7.61 -9.86 14.04
N TRP A 56 6.64 -9.03 14.36
CA TRP A 56 5.34 -9.06 13.71
C TRP A 56 4.75 -7.68 13.54
N ASN A 57 3.93 -7.54 12.51
CA ASN A 57 3.16 -6.33 12.30
C ASN A 57 1.81 -6.67 11.66
N ILE A 58 0.82 -5.88 11.98
CA ILE A 58 -0.51 -5.92 11.38
C ILE A 58 -1.01 -4.50 11.14
N GLY A 59 -1.58 -4.26 9.98
CA GLY A 59 -2.15 -2.97 9.63
C GLY A 59 -3.11 -3.07 8.45
N ALA A 60 -3.92 -2.04 8.32
CA ALA A 60 -4.85 -1.89 7.20
C ALA A 60 -5.07 -0.41 6.88
N GLU A 61 -5.51 -0.15 5.66
CA GLU A 61 -5.87 1.17 5.16
C GLU A 61 -7.33 1.20 4.75
N GLY A 62 -8.03 2.24 5.15
CA GLY A 62 -9.36 2.56 4.66
C GLY A 62 -9.30 3.77 3.74
N GLY A 63 -10.07 3.76 2.66
CA GLY A 63 -10.17 4.86 1.71
C GLY A 63 -11.60 5.12 1.27
N TYR A 64 -11.85 6.36 0.86
CA TYR A 64 -13.12 6.77 0.29
C TYR A 64 -12.89 7.54 -1.00
N PHE A 65 -13.58 7.16 -2.06
CA PHE A 65 -13.49 7.83 -3.36
C PHE A 65 -14.28 9.14 -3.34
N VAL A 66 -13.57 10.24 -3.15
CA VAL A 66 -14.15 11.61 -3.10
C VAL A 66 -14.50 12.13 -4.50
N ALA A 67 -13.87 11.58 -5.53
CA ALA A 67 -14.18 11.79 -6.94
C ALA A 67 -13.89 10.47 -7.69
N ASP A 68 -14.31 10.38 -8.95
CA ASP A 68 -13.97 9.23 -9.78
C ASP A 68 -12.46 9.05 -9.84
N ASN A 69 -12.01 7.85 -9.54
CA ASN A 69 -10.59 7.46 -9.48
C ASN A 69 -9.75 8.13 -8.39
N LEU A 70 -10.28 9.01 -7.55
CA LEU A 70 -9.54 9.68 -6.48
C LEU A 70 -10.06 9.27 -5.11
N ALA A 71 -9.26 8.52 -4.36
CA ALA A 71 -9.54 8.14 -2.98
C ALA A 71 -8.67 8.92 -2.00
N VAL A 72 -9.26 9.37 -0.91
CA VAL A 72 -8.54 9.80 0.31
C VAL A 72 -8.41 8.58 1.21
N LYS A 73 -7.23 8.37 1.80
CA LYS A 73 -6.89 7.17 2.56
C LYS A 73 -6.38 7.50 3.95
N LEU A 74 -6.74 6.64 4.89
CA LEU A 74 -6.18 6.60 6.24
C LEU A 74 -5.72 5.16 6.51
N GLY A 75 -4.56 5.02 7.13
CA GLY A 75 -3.99 3.74 7.51
C GLY A 75 -3.53 3.74 8.95
N LEU A 76 -3.69 2.60 9.60
CA LEU A 76 -3.22 2.34 10.96
C LEU A 76 -2.56 0.96 11.00
N GLY A 77 -1.49 0.84 11.76
CA GLY A 77 -0.81 -0.41 11.98
C GLY A 77 -0.17 -0.46 13.37
N TYR A 78 0.07 -1.67 13.83
CA TYR A 78 0.75 -1.95 15.08
C TYR A 78 1.71 -3.13 14.88
N GLY A 79 2.85 -3.08 15.51
CA GLY A 79 3.84 -4.14 15.42
C GLY A 79 4.79 -4.16 16.60
N ASP A 80 5.60 -5.21 16.64
CA ASP A 80 6.62 -5.44 17.63
C ASP A 80 7.85 -6.03 16.92
N ASP A 81 9.03 -5.46 17.16
CA ASP A 81 10.29 -5.86 16.54
C ASP A 81 11.21 -6.62 17.50
N SER A 82 10.65 -7.27 18.52
CA SER A 82 11.33 -7.99 19.62
C SER A 82 12.05 -7.09 20.62
N PHE A 83 12.20 -5.82 20.34
CA PHE A 83 12.79 -4.83 21.24
C PHE A 83 11.72 -3.85 21.75
N ASP A 84 10.95 -3.29 20.80
CA ASP A 84 9.95 -2.29 21.10
C ASP A 84 8.68 -2.47 20.26
N SER A 85 7.55 -2.16 20.86
CA SER A 85 6.27 -2.07 20.14
C SER A 85 6.14 -0.71 19.47
N TYR A 86 5.59 -0.69 18.27
CA TYR A 86 5.39 0.53 17.52
C TYR A 86 3.97 0.64 16.95
N PHE A 87 3.54 1.88 16.80
CA PHE A 87 2.29 2.24 16.12
C PHE A 87 2.60 2.99 14.84
N SER A 88 2.05 2.55 13.73
CA SER A 88 2.19 3.20 12.43
C SER A 88 0.88 3.86 12.00
N TYR A 89 0.99 5.00 11.34
CA TYR A 89 -0.14 5.73 10.79
C TYR A 89 0.20 6.30 9.42
N LYS A 90 -0.82 6.46 8.61
CA LYS A 90 -0.73 6.96 7.24
C LYS A 90 -1.94 7.79 6.90
N VAL A 91 -1.73 8.90 6.21
CA VAL A 91 -2.77 9.68 5.56
C VAL A 91 -2.32 10.00 4.14
N GLY A 92 -3.19 9.85 3.16
CA GLY A 92 -2.80 10.05 1.77
C GLY A 92 -3.95 10.17 0.81
N ALA A 93 -3.58 10.34 -0.46
CA ALA A 93 -4.49 10.32 -1.58
C ALA A 93 -3.95 9.37 -2.65
N LYS A 94 -4.84 8.60 -3.25
CA LYS A 94 -4.56 7.61 -4.28
C LYS A 94 -5.43 7.90 -5.50
N TYR A 95 -4.79 8.07 -6.65
CA TYR A 95 -5.46 8.32 -7.92
C TYR A 95 -5.17 7.21 -8.91
N TYR A 96 -6.22 6.66 -9.52
CA TYR A 96 -6.11 5.61 -10.53
C TYR A 96 -6.13 6.22 -11.94
N VAL A 97 -4.95 6.40 -12.53
CA VAL A 97 -4.82 6.83 -13.93
C VAL A 97 -5.38 5.73 -14.82
N VAL A 98 -6.27 6.11 -15.75
CA VAL A 98 -7.01 5.18 -16.64
C VAL A 98 -7.60 3.96 -15.90
N ASN A 99 -8.02 4.17 -14.64
CA ASN A 99 -8.63 3.18 -13.73
C ASN A 99 -7.73 1.97 -13.40
N LYS A 100 -6.41 2.04 -13.66
CA LYS A 100 -5.50 0.89 -13.52
C LYS A 100 -4.12 1.20 -13.01
N ILE A 101 -3.68 2.43 -13.12
CA ILE A 101 -2.35 2.83 -12.64
C ILE A 101 -2.55 3.64 -11.37
N PRO A 102 -2.51 3.01 -10.17
CA PRO A 102 -2.59 3.72 -8.93
C PRO A 102 -1.31 4.54 -8.72
N LEU A 103 -1.51 5.82 -8.49
CA LEU A 103 -0.49 6.75 -8.02
C LEU A 103 -0.92 7.22 -6.63
N GLU A 104 -0.05 7.13 -5.66
CA GLU A 104 -0.34 7.53 -4.28
C GLU A 104 0.71 8.52 -3.77
N VAL A 105 0.24 9.53 -3.10
CA VAL A 105 1.04 10.39 -2.23
C VAL A 105 0.51 10.29 -0.81
N SER A 106 1.40 10.12 0.16
CA SER A 106 0.99 9.96 1.56
C SER A 106 2.04 10.48 2.53
N TYR A 107 1.57 10.95 3.66
CA TYR A 107 2.38 11.13 4.86
C TYR A 107 2.23 9.89 5.75
N ASN A 108 3.32 9.32 6.18
CA ASN A 108 3.33 8.18 7.10
C ASN A 108 4.35 8.41 8.21
N GLY A 109 3.99 7.94 9.38
CA GLY A 109 4.85 7.98 10.54
C GLY A 109 4.74 6.70 11.35
N VAL A 110 5.77 6.48 12.14
CA VAL A 110 5.84 5.39 13.11
C VAL A 110 6.12 6.01 14.46
N SER A 111 5.35 5.64 15.47
CA SER A 111 5.58 6.05 16.86
C SER A 111 6.09 4.83 17.63
N VAL A 112 7.32 4.92 18.10
CA VAL A 112 7.97 3.87 18.91
C VAL A 112 8.05 4.36 20.35
N LYS A 113 7.70 3.50 21.28
CA LYS A 113 7.73 3.85 22.71
C LYS A 113 9.17 4.07 23.17
N GLY A 114 9.43 5.25 23.74
CA GLY A 114 10.73 5.57 24.30
C GLY A 114 11.72 6.23 23.34
N LEU A 115 11.36 6.45 22.08
CA LEU A 115 12.17 7.24 21.16
C LEU A 115 11.80 8.73 21.26
N ASP A 116 12.81 9.60 21.36
CA ASP A 116 12.62 11.05 21.32
C ASP A 116 12.29 11.56 19.91
N GLU A 117 12.86 10.91 18.88
CA GLU A 117 12.67 11.23 17.48
C GLU A 117 12.04 10.06 16.73
N ASN A 118 10.81 10.22 16.28
CA ASN A 118 10.06 9.21 15.57
C ASN A 118 10.19 9.33 14.05
N PRO A 119 10.31 8.22 13.29
CA PRO A 119 10.42 8.28 11.84
C PRO A 119 9.13 8.79 11.19
N SER A 120 9.29 9.69 10.25
CA SER A 120 8.20 10.18 9.40
C SER A 120 8.67 10.36 7.96
N TYR A 121 7.76 10.11 7.03
CA TYR A 121 8.08 10.04 5.60
C TYR A 121 6.98 10.65 4.73
N LEU A 122 7.40 11.28 3.65
CA LEU A 122 6.56 11.52 2.50
C LEU A 122 6.70 10.35 1.54
N GLY A 123 5.63 9.58 1.35
CA GLY A 123 5.60 8.43 0.46
C GLY A 123 5.04 8.78 -0.92
N LEU A 124 5.75 8.34 -1.95
CA LEU A 124 5.31 8.40 -3.34
C LEU A 124 5.26 6.97 -3.88
N GLN A 125 4.09 6.52 -4.33
CA GLN A 125 3.91 5.16 -4.84
C GLN A 125 3.28 5.17 -6.22
N GLY A 126 3.75 4.29 -7.08
CA GLY A 126 3.15 4.00 -8.37
C GLY A 126 3.10 2.50 -8.60
N GLY A 127 2.03 2.03 -9.23
CA GLY A 127 1.82 0.60 -9.42
C GLY A 127 0.88 0.27 -10.57
N TYR A 128 0.41 -0.96 -10.58
CA TYR A 128 -0.58 -1.43 -11.53
C TYR A 128 -1.67 -2.23 -10.80
N ALA A 129 -2.93 -1.85 -11.00
CA ALA A 129 -4.07 -2.53 -10.41
C ALA A 129 -4.55 -3.67 -11.32
N LEU A 130 -4.39 -4.90 -10.83
CA LEU A 130 -4.92 -6.12 -11.43
C LEU A 130 -6.25 -6.44 -10.76
N PHE A 131 -7.36 -6.08 -11.39
CA PHE A 131 -8.69 -6.40 -10.88
C PHE A 131 -9.01 -7.88 -11.12
N LEU A 132 -9.19 -8.64 -10.05
CA LEU A 132 -9.51 -10.08 -10.10
C LEU A 132 -11.02 -10.35 -10.16
N GLY A 133 -11.82 -9.31 -10.10
CA GLY A 133 -13.28 -9.37 -10.13
C GLY A 133 -13.89 -7.99 -9.88
N LYS A 134 -15.15 -7.98 -9.45
CA LYS A 134 -15.87 -6.71 -9.24
C LYS A 134 -15.39 -5.93 -8.03
N ASN A 135 -14.78 -6.57 -7.05
CA ASN A 135 -14.52 -5.97 -5.75
C ASN A 135 -13.09 -6.15 -5.24
N VAL A 136 -12.22 -6.81 -5.99
CA VAL A 136 -10.86 -7.16 -5.52
C VAL A 136 -9.84 -6.75 -6.55
N SER A 137 -8.76 -6.10 -6.11
CA SER A 137 -7.55 -5.89 -6.91
C SER A 137 -6.29 -6.36 -6.16
N ILE A 138 -5.28 -6.73 -6.95
CA ILE A 138 -3.90 -6.89 -6.50
C ILE A 138 -3.09 -5.79 -7.16
N GLU A 139 -2.29 -5.09 -6.38
CA GLU A 139 -1.63 -3.87 -6.82
C GLU A 139 -0.12 -3.91 -6.53
N PRO A 140 0.66 -4.62 -7.39
CA PRO A 140 2.10 -4.52 -7.34
C PRO A 140 2.55 -3.10 -7.69
N GLY A 141 3.54 -2.59 -6.95
CA GLY A 141 4.03 -1.24 -7.15
C GLY A 141 5.38 -0.96 -6.50
N LEU A 142 5.94 0.17 -6.86
CA LEU A 142 7.13 0.73 -6.24
C LEU A 142 6.73 1.93 -5.40
N ARG A 143 7.32 2.03 -4.22
CA ARG A 143 7.13 3.13 -3.30
C ARG A 143 8.47 3.72 -2.91
N TYR A 144 8.60 5.02 -3.02
CA TYR A 144 9.69 5.79 -2.47
C TYR A 144 9.24 6.53 -1.22
N ASN A 145 9.90 6.27 -0.10
CA ASN A 145 9.68 6.95 1.17
C ASN A 145 10.80 7.98 1.35
N LEU A 146 10.47 9.25 1.17
CA LEU A 146 11.35 10.36 1.45
C LEU A 146 11.31 10.65 2.95
N SER A 147 12.44 10.49 3.62
CA SER A 147 12.54 10.83 5.05
C SER A 147 12.33 12.33 5.29
N LEU A 148 11.54 12.66 6.29
CA LEU A 148 11.35 14.03 6.77
C LEU A 148 12.26 14.35 7.96
N ASN A 149 13.04 13.35 8.42
CA ASN A 149 14.04 13.46 9.47
C ASN A 149 15.28 12.65 9.04
N ASP A 150 15.98 13.12 8.00
CA ASP A 150 17.06 12.40 7.31
C ASP A 150 18.37 12.35 8.09
N ASP A 151 18.51 13.12 9.15
CA ASP A 151 19.62 13.02 10.10
C ASP A 151 19.60 11.68 10.85
N TYR A 152 18.41 11.16 11.14
CA TYR A 152 18.21 9.91 11.90
C TYR A 152 17.74 8.75 11.01
N TYR A 153 16.90 9.02 10.03
CA TYR A 153 16.24 8.00 9.21
C TYR A 153 16.48 8.24 7.73
N LYS A 154 16.90 7.22 7.00
CA LYS A 154 17.19 7.33 5.57
C LYS A 154 15.95 7.12 4.71
N SER A 155 15.92 7.84 3.58
CA SER A 155 14.94 7.58 2.52
C SER A 155 15.12 6.17 1.96
N SER A 156 14.02 5.54 1.56
CA SER A 156 14.04 4.15 1.10
C SER A 156 13.15 3.93 -0.12
N LEU A 157 13.58 3.01 -0.98
CA LEU A 157 12.77 2.48 -2.07
C LEU A 157 12.32 1.06 -1.68
N GLN A 158 11.03 0.78 -1.83
CA GLN A 158 10.47 -0.53 -1.53
C GLN A 158 9.56 -1.01 -2.66
N PHE A 159 9.47 -2.32 -2.81
CA PHE A 159 8.47 -2.98 -3.64
C PHE A 159 7.29 -3.39 -2.77
N ASN A 160 6.08 -3.05 -3.19
CA ASN A 160 4.85 -3.36 -2.48
C ASN A 160 3.94 -4.25 -3.33
N ILE A 161 3.16 -5.08 -2.66
CA ILE A 161 1.98 -5.71 -3.24
C ILE A 161 0.78 -5.32 -2.37
N GLY A 162 -0.11 -4.51 -2.92
CA GLY A 162 -1.37 -4.16 -2.29
C GLY A 162 -2.46 -5.20 -2.60
N PHE A 163 -3.27 -5.51 -1.59
CA PHE A 163 -4.51 -6.25 -1.74
C PHE A 163 -5.65 -5.31 -1.38
N ALA A 164 -6.51 -5.01 -2.33
CA ALA A 164 -7.55 -4.02 -2.15
C ALA A 164 -8.94 -4.58 -2.39
N LEU A 165 -9.88 -4.23 -1.50
CA LEU A 165 -11.31 -4.49 -1.60
C LEU A 165 -12.04 -3.19 -1.89
N HIS A 166 -12.91 -3.21 -2.90
CA HIS A 166 -13.70 -2.07 -3.37
C HIS A 166 -15.20 -2.34 -3.15
N PHE A 167 -15.95 -1.40 -2.57
CA PHE A 167 -17.40 -1.56 -2.29
C PHE A 167 -18.22 -0.40 -2.85
#